data_49b6b2285851a105782cdf60aba1dc7c
#
_entry.id   49b6b2285851a105782cdf60aba1dc7c
#
_cell.length_a   1.000
_cell.length_b   1.000
_cell.length_c   1.000
_cell.angle_alpha   90.00
_cell.angle_beta   90.00
_cell.angle_gamma   90.00
#
_symmetry.space_group_name_H-M   'P 1'
#
loop_
_entity.id
_entity.type
_entity.pdbx_description
1 polymer ?
#
loop_
_entity_poly.entity_id
_entity_poly.type
_entity_poly.pdbx_seq_one_letter_code
_entity_poly.pdbx_strand_id
1 'polypeptide(L)'
;MDPLARVREAAASGTIPGNVAELVESRFGLAVSGIDRIERASGIAYPVAYVEPSIVLAAQGGAHAYGILYARTVPLVVDSALRVVIQVCAPLVAYGLKGTIHAILAHEFLHYLELVRRLSAMDIVS
;
A
#
# COMPACT_ATOMS: atom_id res chain seq x y z
N MET A 1 5.62 2.70 12.82
CA MET A 1 6.21 1.95 11.70
C MET A 1 6.69 2.92 10.62
N ASP A 2 7.92 2.78 10.17
CA ASP A 2 8.44 3.60 9.08
C ASP A 2 7.87 3.08 7.74
N PRO A 3 7.07 3.87 7.02
CA PRO A 3 6.46 3.41 5.77
C PRO A 3 7.46 3.17 4.63
N LEU A 4 8.71 3.62 4.75
CA LEU A 4 9.74 3.45 3.74
C LEU A 4 10.84 2.47 4.14
N ALA A 5 10.72 1.81 5.28
CA ALA A 5 11.75 0.89 5.78
C ALA A 5 12.08 -0.23 4.79
N ARG A 6 11.06 -0.82 4.18
CA ARG A 6 11.26 -1.92 3.25
C ARG A 6 11.94 -1.49 1.94
N VAL A 7 11.68 -0.26 1.52
CA VAL A 7 12.34 0.33 0.35
C VAL A 7 13.83 0.55 0.63
N ARG A 8 14.17 1.05 1.82
CA ARG A 8 15.56 1.25 2.21
C ARG A 8 16.32 -0.07 2.33
N GLU A 9 15.68 -1.09 2.91
CA GLU A 9 16.26 -2.43 2.98
C GLU A 9 16.53 -3.00 1.59
N ALA A 10 15.58 -2.86 0.67
CA ALA A 10 15.73 -3.35 -0.69
C ALA A 10 16.85 -2.62 -1.45
N ALA A 11 16.99 -1.32 -1.25
CA ALA A 11 18.09 -0.56 -1.84
C ALA A 11 19.44 -0.98 -1.28
N ALA A 12 19.52 -1.17 0.05
CA ALA A 12 20.75 -1.60 0.71
C ALA A 12 21.20 -2.99 0.27
N SER A 13 20.25 -3.90 0.01
CA SER A 13 20.54 -5.26 -0.45
C SER A 13 20.74 -5.37 -1.97
N GLY A 14 20.55 -4.27 -2.71
CA GLY A 14 20.66 -4.26 -4.18
C GLY A 14 19.46 -4.83 -4.90
N THR A 15 18.36 -5.11 -4.20
CA THR A 15 17.13 -5.63 -4.80
C THR A 15 16.44 -4.61 -5.70
N ILE A 16 16.55 -3.33 -5.36
CA ILE A 16 16.09 -2.23 -6.21
C ILE A 16 17.22 -1.22 -6.40
N PRO A 17 17.24 -0.48 -7.54
CA PRO A 17 18.22 0.58 -7.74
C PRO A 17 18.11 1.69 -6.68
N GLY A 18 19.25 2.24 -6.27
CA GLY A 18 19.28 3.32 -5.27
C GLY A 18 18.54 4.57 -5.74
N ASN A 19 18.58 4.89 -7.04
CA ASN A 19 17.86 6.03 -7.58
C ASN A 19 16.34 5.88 -7.48
N VAL A 20 15.83 4.65 -7.53
CA VAL A 20 14.39 4.39 -7.32
C VAL A 20 14.03 4.67 -5.86
N ALA A 21 14.85 4.21 -4.92
CA ALA A 21 14.63 4.49 -3.49
C ALA A 21 14.66 6.00 -3.21
N GLU A 22 15.57 6.75 -3.83
CA GLU A 22 15.64 8.20 -3.68
C GLU A 22 14.37 8.88 -4.21
N LEU A 23 13.86 8.43 -5.36
CA LEU A 23 12.61 8.95 -5.92
C LEU A 23 11.43 8.67 -4.98
N VAL A 24 11.37 7.47 -4.43
CA VAL A 24 10.31 7.12 -3.47
C VAL A 24 10.36 8.06 -2.28
N GLU A 25 11.54 8.27 -1.70
CA GLU A 25 11.69 9.17 -0.55
C GLU A 25 11.30 10.60 -0.88
N SER A 26 11.74 11.12 -2.01
CA SER A 26 11.45 12.51 -2.40
C SER A 26 9.97 12.72 -2.77
N ARG A 27 9.28 11.67 -3.22
CA ARG A 27 7.91 11.77 -3.72
C ARG A 27 6.86 11.20 -2.75
N PHE A 28 7.29 10.62 -1.63
CA PHE A 28 6.34 10.02 -0.68
C PHE A 28 5.34 11.03 -0.12
N GLY A 29 5.70 12.31 -0.08
CA GLY A 29 4.76 13.39 0.30
C GLY A 29 3.50 13.44 -0.55
N LEU A 30 3.55 12.97 -1.81
CA LEU A 30 2.36 12.88 -2.65
C LEU A 30 1.37 11.83 -2.09
N ALA A 31 1.87 10.72 -1.60
CA ALA A 31 1.04 9.71 -0.95
C ALA A 31 0.48 10.23 0.37
N VAL A 32 1.30 10.89 1.18
CA VAL A 32 0.86 11.48 2.45
C VAL A 32 -0.25 12.50 2.21
N SER A 33 -0.11 13.36 1.21
CA SER A 33 -1.14 14.35 0.90
C SER A 33 -2.45 13.70 0.44
N GLY A 34 -2.37 12.58 -0.27
CA GLY A 34 -3.54 11.79 -0.67
C GLY A 34 -4.25 11.18 0.54
N ILE A 35 -3.49 10.62 1.45
CA ILE A 35 -4.02 10.06 2.70
C ILE A 35 -4.73 11.15 3.52
N ASP A 36 -4.07 12.29 3.71
CA ASP A 36 -4.67 13.41 4.44
C ASP A 36 -5.98 13.88 3.82
N ARG A 37 -6.03 13.92 2.50
CA ARG A 37 -7.23 14.30 1.76
C ARG A 37 -8.38 13.33 1.99
N ILE A 38 -8.08 12.03 1.99
CA ILE A 38 -9.06 10.97 2.25
C ILE A 38 -9.58 11.05 3.68
N GLU A 39 -8.69 11.24 4.65
CA GLU A 39 -9.07 11.37 6.05
C GLU A 39 -9.96 12.58 6.28
N ARG A 40 -9.64 13.71 5.68
CA ARG A 40 -10.46 14.91 5.81
C ARG A 40 -11.83 14.76 5.14
N ALA A 41 -11.88 14.12 3.97
CA ALA A 41 -13.14 13.93 3.26
C ALA A 41 -14.05 12.89 3.93
N SER A 42 -13.48 11.84 4.50
CA SER A 42 -14.24 10.73 5.07
C SER A 42 -14.49 10.88 6.57
N GLY A 43 -13.64 11.60 7.28
CA GLY A 43 -13.66 11.65 8.75
C GLY A 43 -13.16 10.37 9.39
N ILE A 44 -12.52 9.48 8.63
CA ILE A 44 -12.03 8.18 9.09
C ILE A 44 -10.52 8.14 8.94
N ALA A 45 -9.82 7.65 9.96
CA ALA A 45 -8.38 7.49 9.91
C ALA A 45 -7.99 6.46 8.84
N TYR A 46 -6.99 6.79 8.02
CA TYR A 46 -6.45 5.87 7.02
C TYR A 46 -5.72 4.73 7.76
N PRO A 47 -5.84 3.49 7.29
CA PRO A 47 -5.11 2.39 7.93
C PRO A 47 -3.60 2.52 7.76
N VAL A 48 -2.85 1.69 8.46
CA VAL A 48 -1.41 1.64 8.28
C VAL A 48 -1.12 1.36 6.80
N ALA A 49 -0.31 2.24 6.19
CA ALA A 49 0.10 2.11 4.80
C ALA A 49 1.62 2.17 4.74
N TYR A 50 2.22 1.32 3.91
CA TYR A 50 3.66 1.33 3.72
C TYR A 50 4.01 0.92 2.29
N VAL A 51 5.24 1.24 1.88
CA VAL A 51 5.70 1.00 0.52
C VAL A 51 6.47 -0.33 0.47
N GLU A 52 6.05 -1.19 -0.45
CA GLU A 52 6.75 -2.43 -0.78
C GLU A 52 7.64 -2.18 -2.00
N PRO A 53 8.80 -2.82 -2.09
CA PRO A 53 9.65 -2.71 -3.28
C PRO A 53 8.91 -3.09 -4.56
N SER A 54 8.10 -4.15 -4.50
CA SER A 54 7.20 -4.54 -5.59
C SER A 54 6.09 -5.41 -5.02
N ILE A 55 4.95 -5.41 -5.69
CA ILE A 55 3.84 -6.31 -5.37
C ILE A 55 3.52 -7.08 -6.64
N VAL A 56 3.81 -8.37 -6.64
CA VAL A 56 3.60 -9.23 -7.80
C VAL A 56 2.31 -10.01 -7.63
N LEU A 57 1.45 -9.90 -8.63
CA LEU A 57 0.22 -10.68 -8.68
C LEU A 57 0.56 -12.07 -9.23
N ALA A 58 0.32 -13.10 -8.43
CA ALA A 58 0.52 -14.47 -8.87
C ALA A 58 -0.51 -14.86 -9.93
N ALA A 59 -0.10 -15.69 -10.89
CA ALA A 59 -0.99 -16.20 -11.91
C ALA A 59 -2.12 -17.01 -11.29
N GLN A 60 -3.36 -16.71 -11.68
CA GLN A 60 -4.53 -17.48 -11.28
C GLN A 60 -5.16 -18.10 -12.51
N GLY A 61 -4.88 -19.38 -12.73
CA GLY A 61 -5.53 -20.15 -13.77
C GLY A 61 -5.05 -19.92 -15.20
N GLY A 62 -3.97 -19.15 -15.41
CA GLY A 62 -3.45 -18.89 -16.74
C GLY A 62 -1.95 -18.61 -16.74
N ALA A 63 -1.25 -19.15 -17.72
CA ALA A 63 0.21 -19.09 -17.81
C ALA A 63 0.76 -17.65 -17.99
N HIS A 64 -0.08 -16.68 -18.34
CA HIS A 64 0.33 -15.29 -18.59
C HIS A 64 -0.31 -14.29 -17.64
N ALA A 65 -0.87 -14.75 -16.55
CA ALA A 65 -1.54 -13.88 -15.59
C ALA A 65 -0.60 -13.35 -14.50
N TYR A 66 0.64 -13.04 -14.86
CA TYR A 66 1.54 -12.33 -13.95
C TYR A 66 1.45 -10.84 -14.22
N GLY A 67 1.35 -10.06 -13.16
CA GLY A 67 1.33 -8.63 -13.23
C GLY A 67 1.89 -8.02 -11.95
N ILE A 68 2.18 -6.73 -12.01
CA ILE A 68 2.58 -5.96 -10.85
C ILE A 68 1.36 -5.16 -10.41
N LEU A 69 0.92 -5.36 -9.18
CA LEU A 69 -0.10 -4.52 -8.57
C LEU A 69 0.53 -3.22 -8.10
N TYR A 70 -0.18 -2.12 -8.29
CA TYR A 70 0.27 -0.82 -7.77
C TYR A 70 0.02 -0.69 -6.27
N ALA A 71 -1.03 -1.32 -5.76
CA ALA A 71 -1.33 -1.34 -4.34
C ALA A 71 -2.28 -2.49 -4.02
N ARG A 72 -2.34 -2.86 -2.76
CA ARG A 72 -3.33 -3.84 -2.28
C ARG A 72 -3.65 -3.63 -0.81
N THR A 73 -4.84 -4.05 -0.43
CA THR A 73 -5.31 -4.05 0.95
C THR A 73 -5.28 -5.49 1.45
N VAL A 74 -4.53 -5.74 2.51
CA VAL A 74 -4.34 -7.11 3.01
C VAL A 74 -4.48 -7.20 4.52
N PRO A 75 -5.03 -8.31 5.05
CA PRO A 75 -4.97 -8.60 6.46
C PRO A 75 -3.60 -9.18 6.81
N LEU A 76 -3.00 -8.67 7.89
CA LEU A 76 -1.72 -9.15 8.41
C LEU A 76 -1.83 -9.37 9.91
N VAL A 77 -1.08 -10.33 10.42
CA VAL A 77 -0.91 -10.49 11.86
C VAL A 77 0.33 -9.70 12.27
N VAL A 78 0.12 -8.69 13.11
CA VAL A 78 1.17 -7.81 13.62
C VAL A 78 1.06 -7.82 15.15
N ASP A 79 2.13 -8.21 15.83
CA ASP A 79 2.16 -8.31 17.30
C ASP A 79 0.97 -9.12 17.85
N SER A 80 0.70 -10.27 17.23
CA SER A 80 -0.39 -11.18 17.59
C SER A 80 -1.79 -10.61 17.38
N ALA A 81 -1.93 -9.48 16.71
CA ALA A 81 -3.21 -8.87 16.37
C ALA A 81 -3.43 -8.87 14.86
N LEU A 82 -4.65 -9.17 14.43
CA LEU A 82 -5.04 -9.07 13.03
C LEU A 82 -5.25 -7.59 12.69
N ARG A 83 -4.53 -7.11 11.69
CA ARG A 83 -4.65 -5.75 11.18
C ARG A 83 -4.83 -5.75 9.69
N VAL A 84 -5.59 -4.81 9.19
CA VAL A 84 -5.71 -4.57 7.75
C VAL A 84 -4.78 -3.43 7.40
N VAL A 85 -3.89 -3.67 6.45
CA VAL A 85 -2.89 -2.69 6.02
C VAL A 85 -2.99 -2.47 4.51
N ILE A 86 -2.47 -1.32 4.05
CA ILE A 86 -2.38 -1.00 2.64
C ILE A 86 -0.91 -1.02 2.24
N GLN A 87 -0.60 -1.82 1.24
CA GLN A 87 0.73 -1.91 0.65
C GLN A 87 0.72 -1.19 -0.69
N VAL A 88 1.67 -0.27 -0.89
CA VAL A 88 1.79 0.52 -2.11
C VAL A 88 3.13 0.16 -2.75
N CYS A 89 3.17 -0.09 -4.06
CA CYS A 89 4.43 -0.45 -4.69
C CYS A 89 5.33 0.77 -4.91
N ALA A 90 6.63 0.57 -4.77
CA ALA A 90 7.62 1.63 -4.96
C ALA A 90 7.55 2.28 -6.35
N PRO A 91 7.38 1.54 -7.46
CA PRO A 91 7.26 2.16 -8.77
C PRO A 91 6.10 3.16 -8.91
N LEU A 92 4.98 2.91 -8.23
CA LEU A 92 3.87 3.87 -8.25
C LEU A 92 4.29 5.19 -7.61
N VAL A 93 4.94 5.14 -6.47
CA VAL A 93 5.39 6.36 -5.77
C VAL A 93 6.50 7.04 -6.55
N ALA A 94 7.45 6.27 -7.10
CA ALA A 94 8.59 6.82 -7.83
C ALA A 94 8.18 7.50 -9.14
N TYR A 95 7.19 6.98 -9.85
CA TYR A 95 6.88 7.39 -11.21
C TYR A 95 5.44 7.82 -11.45
N GLY A 96 4.53 7.57 -10.49
CA GLY A 96 3.11 7.86 -10.69
C GLY A 96 2.81 9.35 -10.67
N LEU A 97 1.76 9.74 -11.39
CA LEU A 97 1.22 11.08 -11.30
C LEU A 97 0.49 11.25 -9.96
N LYS A 98 0.48 12.47 -9.45
CA LYS A 98 -0.20 12.79 -8.19
C LYS A 98 -1.66 12.30 -8.17
N GLY A 99 -2.41 12.60 -9.23
CA GLY A 99 -3.81 12.19 -9.34
C GLY A 99 -3.98 10.67 -9.34
N THR A 100 -3.08 9.94 -10.00
CA THR A 100 -3.09 8.50 -10.04
C THR A 100 -2.79 7.91 -8.66
N ILE A 101 -1.79 8.43 -7.97
CA ILE A 101 -1.46 8.00 -6.60
C ILE A 101 -2.66 8.21 -5.67
N HIS A 102 -3.28 9.40 -5.74
CA HIS A 102 -4.46 9.71 -4.92
C HIS A 102 -5.65 8.80 -5.22
N ALA A 103 -5.91 8.54 -6.50
CA ALA A 103 -7.01 7.67 -6.92
C ALA A 103 -6.81 6.23 -6.43
N ILE A 104 -5.59 5.72 -6.53
CA ILE A 104 -5.27 4.37 -6.06
C ILE A 104 -5.41 4.27 -4.55
N LEU A 105 -4.92 5.25 -3.80
CA LEU A 105 -5.07 5.28 -2.34
C LEU A 105 -6.54 5.32 -1.92
N ALA A 106 -7.38 6.08 -2.63
CA ALA A 106 -8.81 6.13 -2.37
C ALA A 106 -9.48 4.79 -2.69
N HIS A 107 -9.11 4.15 -3.79
CA HIS A 107 -9.63 2.85 -4.17
C HIS A 107 -9.30 1.78 -3.12
N GLU A 108 -8.06 1.74 -2.65
CA GLU A 108 -7.65 0.80 -1.59
C GLU A 108 -8.34 1.10 -0.27
N PHE A 109 -8.63 2.36 0.01
CA PHE A 109 -9.39 2.73 1.21
C PHE A 109 -10.81 2.16 1.20
N LEU A 110 -11.45 2.14 0.03
CA LEU A 110 -12.77 1.49 -0.12
C LEU A 110 -12.68 -0.01 0.12
N HIS A 111 -11.64 -0.66 -0.38
CA HIS A 111 -11.38 -2.08 -0.09
C HIS A 111 -11.15 -2.32 1.40
N TYR A 112 -10.42 -1.42 2.05
CA TYR A 112 -10.20 -1.48 3.49
C TYR A 112 -11.52 -1.43 4.27
N LEU A 113 -12.38 -0.49 3.95
CA LEU A 113 -13.68 -0.34 4.63
C LEU A 113 -14.55 -1.60 4.43
N GLU A 114 -14.57 -2.14 3.23
CA GLU A 114 -15.32 -3.35 2.90
C GLU A 114 -14.77 -4.57 3.65
N LEU A 115 -13.45 -4.73 3.70
CA LEU A 115 -12.82 -5.85 4.38
C LEU A 115 -13.04 -5.79 5.89
N VAL A 116 -12.91 -4.63 6.50
CA VAL A 116 -13.17 -4.44 7.94
C VAL A 116 -14.63 -4.77 8.25
N ARG A 117 -15.55 -4.33 7.41
CA ARG A 117 -16.96 -4.63 7.58
C ARG A 117 -17.23 -6.15 7.56
N ARG A 118 -16.62 -6.86 6.60
CA ARG A 118 -16.77 -8.32 6.50
C ARG A 118 -16.17 -9.06 7.70
N LEU A 119 -14.97 -8.66 8.12
CA LEU A 119 -14.31 -9.28 9.27
C LEU A 119 -15.09 -9.04 10.56
N SER A 120 -15.65 -7.85 10.74
CA SER A 120 -16.50 -7.53 11.89
C SER A 120 -17.78 -8.37 11.90
N ALA A 121 -18.41 -8.56 10.74
CA ALA A 121 -19.60 -9.38 10.62
C ALA A 121 -19.32 -10.85 10.91
N MET A 122 -18.07 -11.30 10.76
CA MET A 122 -17.64 -12.67 11.08
C MET A 122 -17.08 -12.81 12.48
N ASP A 123 -17.11 -11.74 13.30
CA ASP A 123 -16.54 -11.69 14.65
C ASP A 123 -15.05 -12.05 14.72
N ILE A 124 -14.32 -11.84 13.63
CA ILE A 124 -12.88 -12.09 13.60
C ILE A 124 -12.11 -10.91 14.17
N VAL A 125 -12.66 -9.70 14.01
CA VAL A 125 -12.13 -8.47 14.55
C VAL A 125 -13.08 -7.98 15.62
N SER A 126 -12.78 -8.30 16.83
CA SER A 126 -13.62 -7.90 17.97
C SER A 126 -12.84 -6.98 18.89
#